data_55538451e4616dc759da3b99c8d2aa84
#
_entry.id   55538451e4616dc759da3b99c8d2aa84
#
_cell.length_a   1.000
_cell.length_b   1.000
_cell.length_c   1.000
_cell.angle_alpha   90.00
_cell.angle_beta   90.00
_cell.angle_gamma   90.00
#
_symmetry.space_group_name_H-M   'P 1'
#
loop_
_entity.id
_entity.type
_entity.pdbx_description
1 polymer ?
#
loop_
_entity_poly.entity_id
_entity_poly.type
_entity_poly.pdbx_seq_one_letter_code
_entity_poly.pdbx_strand_id
1 'polypeptide(L)'
;MADSNPTRKVSERRQSSANHLDRRHQAMRQPRLRRRQRLAMGSVGVAIFLILAVFAVGYIIAFVLPPRELVVRVNDVKYTRGDLVELVRIKQRGAEFAGESIDSSTNIFQSLQTVVENEIIKQSAPSMGITVSDDEIDNRVDAMMRPSEQESFGKSDDQVSRETKERYSTYLNIVQIDETTHRELVRKSMIREKVRTSVGDAVPFVAEQVHLFRLVMSTSGEIDIMNIKFDDAIRGANDPSSYQAAYFEIVREFSEDLPETVRQGGEIGWIARGVIPDYEYSFFDLEPGEISDPVPNVDNKNQIYFFMISDKQKGKELSPSVRDELKNKALVEWVNKQRKAHDVYAVFNSDIYDWIFEQMKISIDTPEPTPDPFQQILGGF
;
A
#
# COMPACT_ATOMS: atom_id res chain seq x y z
N MET A 1 85.81 26.01 80.08
CA MET A 1 85.50 24.58 79.99
C MET A 1 84.42 24.44 78.95
N ALA A 2 84.77 24.10 77.75
CA ALA A 2 83.87 23.89 76.61
C ALA A 2 83.92 22.44 76.22
N ASP A 3 82.84 21.73 76.38
CA ASP A 3 82.73 20.36 75.95
C ASP A 3 81.89 20.34 74.64
N SER A 4 82.57 20.14 73.52
CA SER A 4 81.97 20.05 72.20
C SER A 4 81.78 18.56 71.86
N ASN A 5 80.57 18.10 71.95
CA ASN A 5 80.19 16.76 71.68
C ASN A 5 80.21 16.48 70.14
N PRO A 6 81.13 15.68 69.58
CA PRO A 6 81.28 15.43 68.16
C PRO A 6 80.24 14.48 67.58
N THR A 7 79.38 13.83 68.40
CA THR A 7 78.38 12.82 67.96
C THR A 7 77.13 13.41 67.31
N ARG A 8 76.85 14.67 67.58
CA ARG A 8 75.66 15.33 67.04
C ARG A 8 75.74 15.74 65.51
N LYS A 9 76.96 16.02 65.05
CA LYS A 9 77.21 16.37 63.63
C LYS A 9 77.20 15.18 62.67
N VAL A 10 77.42 13.97 63.11
CA VAL A 10 77.43 12.77 62.27
C VAL A 10 75.99 12.28 62.02
N SER A 11 75.10 12.44 63.02
CA SER A 11 73.67 12.06 62.86
C SER A 11 72.90 12.97 61.86
N GLU A 12 73.22 14.26 61.91
CA GLU A 12 72.56 15.24 60.95
C GLU A 12 73.04 15.07 59.49
N ARG A 13 74.33 14.71 59.28
CA ARG A 13 74.82 14.40 57.92
C ARG A 13 74.22 13.09 57.34
N ARG A 14 73.97 12.07 58.16
CA ARG A 14 73.33 10.82 57.72
C ARG A 14 71.86 10.98 57.44
N GLN A 15 71.15 11.78 58.22
CA GLN A 15 69.72 12.10 57.93
C GLN A 15 69.53 12.97 56.67
N SER A 16 70.43 13.93 56.40
CA SER A 16 70.35 14.74 55.18
C SER A 16 70.61 13.94 53.88
N SER A 17 71.53 12.98 53.92
CA SER A 17 71.85 12.14 52.78
C SER A 17 70.78 11.08 52.52
N ALA A 18 70.08 10.57 53.55
CA ALA A 18 68.95 9.66 53.40
C ALA A 18 67.76 10.35 52.77
N ASN A 19 67.46 11.57 53.21
CA ASN A 19 66.37 12.38 52.63
C ASN A 19 66.63 12.83 51.16
N HIS A 20 67.91 12.96 50.77
CA HIS A 20 68.27 13.33 49.39
C HIS A 20 68.14 12.14 48.43
N LEU A 21 68.37 10.90 48.87
CA LEU A 21 68.24 9.69 48.11
C LEU A 21 66.74 9.36 47.92
N ASP A 22 65.94 9.54 48.95
CA ASP A 22 64.49 9.33 48.89
C ASP A 22 63.79 10.31 47.92
N ARG A 23 64.20 11.55 47.92
CA ARG A 23 63.67 12.54 46.95
C ARG A 23 64.05 12.23 45.50
N ARG A 24 65.24 11.70 45.24
CA ARG A 24 65.65 11.23 43.89
C ARG A 24 64.86 10.00 43.42
N HIS A 25 64.59 9.07 44.31
CA HIS A 25 63.79 7.89 43.99
C HIS A 25 62.29 8.23 43.76
N GLN A 26 61.74 9.21 44.49
CA GLN A 26 60.41 9.71 44.27
C GLN A 26 60.30 10.53 42.96
N ALA A 27 61.30 11.33 42.62
CA ALA A 27 61.33 12.09 41.38
C ALA A 27 61.42 11.24 40.09
N MET A 28 62.08 10.07 40.17
CA MET A 28 62.13 9.13 39.03
C MET A 28 60.88 8.23 38.89
N ARG A 29 60.08 8.04 39.93
CA ARG A 29 58.83 7.27 39.88
C ARG A 29 57.67 8.05 39.31
N GLN A 30 57.62 9.36 39.48
CA GLN A 30 56.53 10.21 39.01
C GLN A 30 56.32 10.23 37.47
N PRO A 31 57.36 10.30 36.61
CA PRO A 31 57.13 10.32 35.16
C PRO A 31 56.69 8.95 34.62
N ARG A 32 57.06 7.84 35.28
CA ARG A 32 56.61 6.48 34.87
C ARG A 32 55.15 6.22 35.26
N LEU A 33 54.70 6.75 36.39
CA LEU A 33 53.29 6.68 36.82
C LEU A 33 52.40 7.54 35.94
N ARG A 34 52.84 8.76 35.61
CA ARG A 34 52.08 9.64 34.66
C ARG A 34 52.00 9.08 33.24
N ARG A 35 53.06 8.37 32.76
CA ARG A 35 53.00 7.68 31.47
C ARG A 35 52.02 6.47 31.52
N ARG A 36 52.04 5.67 32.58
CA ARG A 36 51.06 4.57 32.76
C ARG A 36 49.63 5.06 32.91
N GLN A 37 49.42 6.19 33.63
CA GLN A 37 48.10 6.80 33.74
C GLN A 37 47.62 7.36 32.40
N ARG A 38 48.47 8.01 31.60
CA ARG A 38 48.09 8.48 30.24
C ARG A 38 47.79 7.30 29.30
N LEU A 39 48.54 6.24 29.37
CA LEU A 39 48.25 5.00 28.59
C LEU A 39 46.96 4.32 29.06
N ALA A 40 46.73 4.25 30.37
CA ALA A 40 45.48 3.71 30.91
C ALA A 40 44.25 4.60 30.56
N MET A 41 44.39 5.93 30.66
CA MET A 41 43.33 6.86 30.18
C MET A 41 43.14 6.74 28.68
N GLY A 42 44.21 6.59 27.89
CA GLY A 42 44.09 6.39 26.44
C GLY A 42 43.40 5.05 26.10
N SER A 43 43.74 3.95 26.80
CA SER A 43 43.07 2.66 26.57
C SER A 43 41.60 2.67 26.97
N VAL A 44 41.22 3.35 28.06
CA VAL A 44 39.83 3.56 28.45
C VAL A 44 39.12 4.40 27.41
N GLY A 45 39.75 5.48 26.89
CA GLY A 45 39.17 6.30 25.81
C GLY A 45 38.93 5.49 24.53
N VAL A 46 39.89 4.64 24.13
CA VAL A 46 39.74 3.73 22.99
C VAL A 46 38.63 2.69 23.23
N ALA A 47 38.53 2.14 24.42
CA ALA A 47 37.46 1.19 24.75
C ALA A 47 36.06 1.85 24.67
N ILE A 48 35.90 3.06 25.21
CA ILE A 48 34.66 3.82 25.11
C ILE A 48 34.34 4.14 23.65
N PHE A 49 35.33 4.56 22.87
CA PHE A 49 35.15 4.82 21.44
C PHE A 49 34.70 3.58 20.68
N LEU A 50 35.30 2.42 20.94
CA LEU A 50 34.87 1.16 20.31
C LEU A 50 33.45 0.77 20.69
N ILE A 51 33.06 0.94 21.95
CA ILE A 51 31.68 0.69 22.38
C ILE A 51 30.71 1.63 21.65
N LEU A 52 31.00 2.92 21.60
CA LEU A 52 30.19 3.90 20.87
C LEU A 52 30.14 3.58 19.37
N ALA A 53 31.24 3.15 18.77
CA ALA A 53 31.29 2.75 17.37
C ALA A 53 30.40 1.52 17.10
N VAL A 54 30.40 0.51 18.00
CA VAL A 54 29.50 -0.65 17.90
C VAL A 54 28.04 -0.21 17.96
N PHE A 55 27.67 0.67 18.91
CA PHE A 55 26.31 1.22 18.98
C PHE A 55 25.96 2.03 17.74
N ALA A 56 26.87 2.87 17.24
CA ALA A 56 26.63 3.65 16.02
C ALA A 56 26.44 2.76 14.79
N VAL A 57 27.27 1.73 14.62
CA VAL A 57 27.13 0.74 13.54
C VAL A 57 25.81 -0.04 13.68
N GLY A 58 25.50 -0.49 14.90
CA GLY A 58 24.22 -1.16 15.17
C GLY A 58 23.01 -0.28 14.85
N TYR A 59 23.05 0.98 15.23
CA TYR A 59 22.01 1.95 14.90
C TYR A 59 21.88 2.17 13.38
N ILE A 60 23.01 2.30 12.67
CA ILE A 60 23.00 2.48 11.21
C ILE A 60 22.36 1.26 10.52
N ILE A 61 22.76 0.05 10.92
CA ILE A 61 22.25 -1.20 10.34
C ILE A 61 20.76 -1.38 10.65
N ALA A 62 20.32 -1.07 11.86
CA ALA A 62 18.94 -1.29 12.29
C ALA A 62 17.95 -0.21 11.80
N PHE A 63 18.38 1.05 11.72
CA PHE A 63 17.46 2.17 11.51
C PHE A 63 17.75 3.02 10.28
N VAL A 64 18.99 3.07 9.79
CA VAL A 64 19.37 3.97 8.68
C VAL A 64 19.41 3.24 7.33
N LEU A 65 19.88 2.01 7.30
CA LEU A 65 19.99 1.24 6.05
C LEU A 65 18.65 0.70 5.56
N PRO A 66 17.77 0.08 6.40
CA PRO A 66 16.54 -0.53 5.91
C PRO A 66 15.62 0.42 5.14
N PRO A 67 15.36 1.68 5.59
CA PRO A 67 14.54 2.60 4.82
C PRO A 67 15.09 2.94 3.44
N ARG A 68 16.41 2.84 3.23
CA ARG A 68 17.12 3.19 1.99
C ARG A 68 17.25 2.04 1.01
N GLU A 69 16.81 0.85 1.40
CA GLU A 69 16.88 -0.32 0.52
C GLU A 69 15.95 -0.15 -0.67
N LEU A 70 16.50 -0.42 -1.87
CA LEU A 70 15.79 -0.31 -3.14
C LEU A 70 14.71 -1.39 -3.24
N VAL A 71 13.48 -1.00 -3.50
CA VAL A 71 12.35 -1.91 -3.73
C VAL A 71 11.88 -1.88 -5.18
N VAL A 72 11.79 -0.69 -5.76
CA VAL A 72 11.34 -0.49 -7.15
C VAL A 72 12.32 0.41 -7.89
N ARG A 73 12.58 0.08 -9.15
CA ARG A 73 13.22 0.97 -10.10
C ARG A 73 12.50 0.85 -11.44
N VAL A 74 12.17 1.99 -12.03
CA VAL A 74 11.61 2.09 -13.37
C VAL A 74 12.56 3.02 -14.16
N ASN A 75 13.35 2.46 -15.06
CA ASN A 75 14.47 3.12 -15.70
C ASN A 75 15.42 3.74 -14.64
N ASP A 76 15.59 5.07 -14.63
CA ASP A 76 16.47 5.77 -13.67
C ASP A 76 15.78 6.15 -12.35
N VAL A 77 14.45 6.04 -12.26
CA VAL A 77 13.68 6.41 -11.08
C VAL A 77 13.65 5.27 -10.09
N LYS A 78 14.04 5.55 -8.85
CA LYS A 78 14.19 4.57 -7.77
C LYS A 78 13.22 4.89 -6.63
N TYR A 79 12.65 3.83 -6.06
CA TYR A 79 11.81 3.88 -4.87
C TYR A 79 12.36 2.93 -3.82
N THR A 80 12.52 3.43 -2.61
CA THR A 80 13.05 2.69 -1.47
C THR A 80 11.93 2.16 -0.58
N ARG A 81 12.28 1.36 0.43
CA ARG A 81 11.32 0.94 1.48
C ARG A 81 10.69 2.14 2.18
N GLY A 82 11.49 3.18 2.46
CA GLY A 82 11.01 4.42 3.08
C GLY A 82 9.96 5.12 2.24
N ASP A 83 10.18 5.24 0.92
CA ASP A 83 9.22 5.85 0.00
C ASP A 83 7.90 5.09 -0.04
N LEU A 84 7.93 3.75 0.06
CA LEU A 84 6.70 2.95 0.13
C LEU A 84 5.94 3.16 1.44
N VAL A 85 6.66 3.22 2.59
CA VAL A 85 6.04 3.53 3.89
C VAL A 85 5.36 4.89 3.84
N GLU A 86 6.04 5.90 3.29
CA GLU A 86 5.47 7.24 3.14
C GLU A 86 4.19 7.22 2.29
N LEU A 87 4.22 6.54 1.15
CA LEU A 87 3.05 6.41 0.27
C LEU A 87 1.86 5.71 0.94
N VAL A 88 2.11 4.62 1.68
CA VAL A 88 1.06 3.90 2.41
C VAL A 88 0.46 4.78 3.51
N ARG A 89 1.31 5.54 4.24
CA ARG A 89 0.87 6.50 5.27
C ARG A 89 0.01 7.61 4.68
N ILE A 90 0.42 8.18 3.55
CA ILE A 90 -0.34 9.22 2.86
C ILE A 90 -1.72 8.70 2.49
N LYS A 91 -1.81 7.51 1.92
CA LYS A 91 -3.10 6.88 1.57
C LYS A 91 -3.97 6.64 2.80
N GLN A 92 -3.40 6.08 3.86
CA GLN A 92 -4.13 5.78 5.09
C GLN A 92 -4.69 7.06 5.71
N ARG A 93 -3.84 8.07 5.94
CA ARG A 93 -4.27 9.33 6.55
C ARG A 93 -5.23 10.13 5.65
N GLY A 94 -5.04 10.04 4.33
CA GLY A 94 -5.97 10.63 3.37
C GLY A 94 -7.35 9.99 3.45
N ALA A 95 -7.44 8.68 3.58
CA ALA A 95 -8.69 7.96 3.78
C ALA A 95 -9.33 8.29 5.14
N GLU A 96 -8.56 8.31 6.22
CA GLU A 96 -9.02 8.72 7.55
C GLU A 96 -9.57 10.15 7.54
N PHE A 97 -8.92 11.07 6.83
CA PHE A 97 -9.43 12.43 6.63
C PHE A 97 -10.78 12.45 5.88
N ALA A 98 -10.96 11.54 4.92
CA ALA A 98 -12.23 11.36 4.21
C ALA A 98 -13.28 10.57 5.00
N GLY A 99 -12.96 10.08 6.21
CA GLY A 99 -13.85 9.24 7.03
C GLY A 99 -13.90 7.78 6.58
N GLU A 100 -12.92 7.34 5.80
CA GLU A 100 -12.79 5.98 5.30
C GLU A 100 -11.71 5.21 6.09
N SER A 101 -11.85 3.88 6.19
CA SER A 101 -10.81 3.01 6.75
C SER A 101 -10.20 2.13 5.67
N ILE A 102 -8.87 2.05 5.62
CA ILE A 102 -8.16 1.19 4.65
C ILE A 102 -7.44 0.08 5.42
N ASP A 103 -7.61 -1.17 4.98
CA ASP A 103 -6.81 -2.28 5.48
C ASP A 103 -5.35 -2.12 5.05
N SER A 104 -4.49 -1.93 6.05
CA SER A 104 -3.06 -1.70 5.85
C SER A 104 -2.35 -2.88 5.16
N SER A 105 -2.80 -4.11 5.39
CA SER A 105 -2.15 -5.32 4.85
C SER A 105 -2.29 -5.41 3.33
N THR A 106 -3.50 -5.24 2.83
CA THR A 106 -3.80 -5.24 1.39
C THR A 106 -3.22 -4.00 0.70
N ASN A 107 -3.20 -2.86 1.40
CA ASN A 107 -2.76 -1.59 0.86
C ASN A 107 -1.25 -1.54 0.54
N ILE A 108 -0.40 -2.28 1.28
CA ILE A 108 1.06 -2.32 1.02
C ILE A 108 1.34 -2.89 -0.38
N PHE A 109 0.76 -4.04 -0.71
CA PHE A 109 0.95 -4.69 -2.01
C PHE A 109 0.39 -3.84 -3.16
N GLN A 110 -0.83 -3.33 -2.99
CA GLN A 110 -1.45 -2.44 -3.98
C GLN A 110 -0.64 -1.15 -4.19
N SER A 111 -0.02 -0.62 -3.15
CA SER A 111 0.81 0.57 -3.24
C SER A 111 2.07 0.33 -4.06
N LEU A 112 2.74 -0.81 -3.88
CA LEU A 112 3.88 -1.21 -4.70
C LEU A 112 3.52 -1.27 -6.19
N GLN A 113 2.43 -1.98 -6.51
CA GLN A 113 1.94 -2.08 -7.89
C GLN A 113 1.61 -0.70 -8.45
N THR A 114 0.91 0.13 -7.68
CA THR A 114 0.53 1.50 -8.07
C THR A 114 1.75 2.38 -8.37
N VAL A 115 2.83 2.25 -7.58
CA VAL A 115 4.09 3.00 -7.82
C VAL A 115 4.68 2.64 -9.17
N VAL A 116 4.81 1.35 -9.48
CA VAL A 116 5.34 0.88 -10.76
C VAL A 116 4.49 1.36 -11.91
N GLU A 117 3.17 1.17 -11.83
CA GLU A 117 2.23 1.58 -12.88
C GLU A 117 2.25 3.09 -13.11
N ASN A 118 2.16 3.88 -12.04
CA ASN A 118 2.14 5.34 -12.16
C ASN A 118 3.45 5.90 -12.73
N GLU A 119 4.58 5.26 -12.42
CA GLU A 119 5.87 5.70 -12.99
C GLU A 119 5.97 5.35 -14.49
N ILE A 120 5.52 4.15 -14.89
CA ILE A 120 5.43 3.79 -16.32
C ILE A 120 4.48 4.74 -17.05
N ILE A 121 3.31 5.04 -16.49
CA ILE A 121 2.33 5.96 -17.07
C ILE A 121 2.95 7.34 -17.22
N LYS A 122 3.58 7.88 -16.16
CA LYS A 122 4.21 9.20 -16.17
C LYS A 122 5.28 9.32 -17.25
N GLN A 123 6.12 8.29 -17.40
CA GLN A 123 7.20 8.29 -18.39
C GLN A 123 6.68 8.10 -19.83
N SER A 124 5.58 7.39 -20.02
CA SER A 124 5.00 7.10 -21.33
C SER A 124 4.02 8.17 -21.84
N ALA A 125 3.35 8.90 -20.93
CA ALA A 125 2.32 9.90 -21.25
C ALA A 125 2.76 10.99 -22.25
N PRO A 126 3.99 11.53 -22.20
CA PRO A 126 4.44 12.53 -23.18
C PRO A 126 4.44 12.03 -24.63
N SER A 127 4.67 10.73 -24.85
CA SER A 127 4.62 10.14 -26.21
C SER A 127 3.20 10.13 -26.80
N MET A 128 2.17 10.25 -25.94
CA MET A 128 0.76 10.39 -26.30
C MET A 128 0.33 11.87 -26.38
N GLY A 129 1.23 12.83 -26.19
CA GLY A 129 0.92 14.25 -26.07
C GLY A 129 0.21 14.62 -24.76
N ILE A 130 0.23 13.76 -23.75
CA ILE A 130 -0.43 13.97 -22.47
C ILE A 130 0.53 14.63 -21.51
N THR A 131 0.17 15.84 -21.05
CA THR A 131 0.87 16.61 -20.01
C THR A 131 -0.14 17.17 -19.03
N VAL A 132 0.35 17.61 -17.86
CA VAL A 132 -0.44 18.30 -16.83
C VAL A 132 0.31 19.56 -16.43
N SER A 133 -0.33 20.70 -16.60
CA SER A 133 0.21 22.01 -16.21
C SER A 133 0.03 22.27 -14.71
N ASP A 134 0.79 23.25 -14.17
CA ASP A 134 0.65 23.65 -12.78
C ASP A 134 -0.72 24.29 -12.50
N ASP A 135 -1.30 25.03 -13.45
CA ASP A 135 -2.66 25.59 -13.35
C ASP A 135 -3.72 24.50 -13.24
N GLU A 136 -3.57 23.39 -13.99
CA GLU A 136 -4.48 22.25 -13.87
C GLU A 136 -4.39 21.61 -12.48
N ILE A 137 -3.17 21.53 -11.91
CA ILE A 137 -2.96 21.00 -10.54
C ILE A 137 -3.61 21.92 -9.52
N ASP A 138 -3.41 23.23 -9.64
CA ASP A 138 -4.01 24.22 -8.75
C ASP A 138 -5.53 24.14 -8.76
N ASN A 139 -6.13 24.06 -9.94
CA ASN A 139 -7.57 23.88 -10.11
C ASN A 139 -8.06 22.55 -9.48
N ARG A 140 -7.31 21.47 -9.63
CA ARG A 140 -7.66 20.17 -9.05
C ARG A 140 -7.60 20.23 -7.53
N VAL A 141 -6.54 20.81 -6.94
CA VAL A 141 -6.39 20.98 -5.50
C VAL A 141 -7.49 21.86 -4.93
N ASP A 142 -7.79 22.98 -5.59
CA ASP A 142 -8.90 23.87 -5.20
C ASP A 142 -10.24 23.12 -5.18
N ALA A 143 -10.54 22.37 -6.26
CA ALA A 143 -11.78 21.58 -6.35
C ALA A 143 -11.89 20.51 -5.27
N MET A 144 -10.76 19.86 -4.88
CA MET A 144 -10.76 18.83 -3.84
C MET A 144 -10.97 19.40 -2.43
N MET A 145 -10.51 20.63 -2.18
CA MET A 145 -10.53 21.25 -0.85
C MET A 145 -11.68 22.24 -0.66
N ARG A 146 -12.35 22.59 -1.74
CA ARG A 146 -13.45 23.55 -1.74
C ARG A 146 -14.60 23.04 -0.87
N PRO A 147 -15.16 23.88 0.02
CA PRO A 147 -16.38 23.56 0.74
C PRO A 147 -17.52 23.20 -0.23
N SER A 148 -18.39 22.29 0.20
CA SER A 148 -19.59 21.95 -0.56
C SER A 148 -20.48 23.16 -0.78
N GLU A 149 -21.43 23.11 -1.72
CA GLU A 149 -22.37 24.16 -1.97
C GLU A 149 -23.19 24.53 -0.72
N GLN A 150 -23.56 23.52 0.08
CA GLN A 150 -24.29 23.72 1.33
C GLN A 150 -23.44 24.47 2.38
N GLU A 151 -22.16 24.12 2.54
CA GLU A 151 -21.24 24.80 3.45
C GLU A 151 -20.87 26.22 2.96
N SER A 152 -20.93 26.46 1.66
CA SER A 152 -20.63 27.75 1.03
C SER A 152 -21.83 28.69 1.01
N PHE A 153 -23.04 28.21 1.34
CA PHE A 153 -24.26 29.02 1.30
C PHE A 153 -24.14 30.27 2.19
N GLY A 154 -24.37 31.44 1.58
CA GLY A 154 -24.28 32.73 2.26
C GLY A 154 -22.85 33.29 2.47
N LYS A 155 -21.81 32.60 1.99
CA LYS A 155 -20.43 33.09 2.01
C LYS A 155 -20.06 33.82 0.74
N SER A 156 -19.19 34.82 0.81
CA SER A 156 -18.59 35.46 -0.36
C SER A 156 -17.49 34.57 -0.97
N ASP A 157 -17.14 34.79 -2.24
CA ASP A 157 -16.06 34.07 -2.93
C ASP A 157 -14.74 34.20 -2.20
N ASP A 158 -14.44 35.36 -1.59
CA ASP A 158 -13.22 35.56 -0.77
C ASP A 158 -13.22 34.72 0.53
N GLN A 159 -14.40 34.51 1.12
CA GLN A 159 -14.53 33.64 2.30
C GLN A 159 -14.33 32.18 1.93
N VAL A 160 -14.97 31.73 0.84
CA VAL A 160 -14.80 30.37 0.31
C VAL A 160 -13.35 30.10 -0.06
N SER A 161 -12.67 31.05 -0.73
CA SER A 161 -11.25 30.90 -1.10
C SER A 161 -10.33 30.81 0.12
N ARG A 162 -10.57 31.58 1.17
CA ARG A 162 -9.79 31.47 2.42
C ARG A 162 -10.02 30.12 3.10
N GLU A 163 -11.26 29.69 3.21
CA GLU A 163 -11.60 28.40 3.79
C GLU A 163 -10.98 27.23 3.01
N THR A 164 -10.99 27.29 1.68
CA THR A 164 -10.34 26.28 0.82
C THR A 164 -8.82 26.19 1.14
N LYS A 165 -8.14 27.31 1.29
CA LYS A 165 -6.72 27.36 1.66
C LYS A 165 -6.47 26.82 3.06
N GLU A 166 -7.32 27.13 4.02
CA GLU A 166 -7.22 26.63 5.39
C GLU A 166 -7.45 25.11 5.43
N ARG A 167 -8.44 24.59 4.69
CA ARG A 167 -8.68 23.15 4.53
C ARG A 167 -7.48 22.44 3.90
N TYR A 168 -6.87 23.04 2.88
CA TYR A 168 -5.69 22.48 2.25
C TYR A 168 -4.52 22.43 3.22
N SER A 169 -4.24 23.50 3.95
CA SER A 169 -3.19 23.51 4.97
C SER A 169 -3.46 22.48 6.08
N THR A 170 -4.71 22.35 6.51
CA THR A 170 -5.12 21.36 7.51
C THR A 170 -4.91 19.93 6.98
N TYR A 171 -5.31 19.66 5.74
CA TYR A 171 -5.10 18.37 5.08
C TYR A 171 -3.62 18.00 5.03
N LEU A 172 -2.74 18.90 4.57
CA LEU A 172 -1.30 18.66 4.50
C LEU A 172 -0.70 18.34 5.89
N ASN A 173 -1.17 19.03 6.92
CA ASN A 173 -0.73 18.79 8.30
C ASN A 173 -1.21 17.42 8.84
N ILE A 174 -2.47 17.03 8.57
CA ILE A 174 -3.03 15.74 9.00
C ILE A 174 -2.32 14.60 8.28
N VAL A 175 -2.16 14.71 6.97
CA VAL A 175 -1.48 13.68 6.16
C VAL A 175 0.04 13.69 6.39
N GLN A 176 0.59 14.78 6.95
CA GLN A 176 2.01 15.00 7.23
C GLN A 176 2.90 14.95 5.97
N ILE A 177 2.47 15.68 4.94
CA ILE A 177 3.23 15.86 3.70
C ILE A 177 3.40 17.36 3.40
N ASP A 178 4.45 17.69 2.67
CA ASP A 178 4.63 19.03 2.14
C ASP A 178 3.80 19.24 0.85
N GLU A 179 3.57 20.51 0.52
CA GLU A 179 2.78 20.89 -0.65
C GLU A 179 3.39 20.37 -1.95
N THR A 180 4.71 20.35 -2.08
CA THR A 180 5.41 19.90 -3.30
C THR A 180 5.15 18.42 -3.54
N THR A 181 5.28 17.60 -2.50
CA THR A 181 4.98 16.17 -2.54
C THR A 181 3.51 15.91 -2.90
N HIS A 182 2.57 16.65 -2.28
CA HIS A 182 1.14 16.52 -2.60
C HIS A 182 0.86 16.87 -4.05
N ARG A 183 1.37 18.00 -4.54
CA ARG A 183 1.20 18.44 -5.94
C ARG A 183 1.73 17.42 -6.94
N GLU A 184 2.85 16.76 -6.62
CA GLU A 184 3.40 15.70 -7.48
C GLU A 184 2.52 14.44 -7.49
N LEU A 185 1.90 14.07 -6.35
CA LEU A 185 0.92 12.99 -6.29
C LEU A 185 -0.33 13.32 -7.11
N VAL A 186 -0.83 14.55 -7.00
CA VAL A 186 -1.96 15.05 -7.81
C VAL A 186 -1.62 15.01 -9.29
N ARG A 187 -0.41 15.49 -9.68
CA ARG A 187 0.07 15.42 -11.06
C ARG A 187 0.07 13.98 -11.61
N LYS A 188 0.62 13.04 -10.86
CA LYS A 188 0.63 11.61 -11.26
C LYS A 188 -0.78 11.04 -11.42
N SER A 189 -1.68 11.38 -10.50
CA SER A 189 -3.08 10.97 -10.57
C SER A 189 -3.77 11.53 -11.80
N MET A 190 -3.57 12.82 -12.10
CA MET A 190 -4.17 13.48 -13.30
C MET A 190 -3.61 12.92 -14.61
N ILE A 191 -2.29 12.63 -14.66
CA ILE A 191 -1.69 11.97 -15.83
C ILE A 191 -2.35 10.60 -16.04
N ARG A 192 -2.48 9.79 -14.97
CA ARG A 192 -3.15 8.49 -15.03
C ARG A 192 -4.60 8.62 -15.53
N GLU A 193 -5.35 9.60 -15.04
CA GLU A 193 -6.72 9.84 -15.47
C GLU A 193 -6.81 10.23 -16.96
N LYS A 194 -5.91 11.12 -17.44
CA LYS A 194 -5.85 11.51 -18.86
C LYS A 194 -5.46 10.32 -19.76
N VAL A 195 -4.47 9.52 -19.35
CA VAL A 195 -4.09 8.31 -20.08
C VAL A 195 -5.23 7.30 -20.10
N ARG A 196 -5.87 7.06 -18.94
CA ARG A 196 -7.05 6.19 -18.84
C ARG A 196 -8.17 6.63 -19.79
N THR A 197 -8.43 7.92 -19.87
CA THR A 197 -9.42 8.46 -20.78
C THR A 197 -9.01 8.20 -22.23
N SER A 198 -7.79 8.53 -22.60
CA SER A 198 -7.29 8.38 -23.96
C SER A 198 -7.27 6.92 -24.45
N VAL A 199 -6.81 5.97 -23.61
CA VAL A 199 -6.85 4.54 -23.97
C VAL A 199 -8.26 3.98 -23.91
N GLY A 200 -9.09 4.52 -23.02
CA GLY A 200 -10.48 4.14 -22.83
C GLY A 200 -11.43 4.67 -23.93
N ASP A 201 -11.00 5.61 -24.75
CA ASP A 201 -11.79 6.09 -25.91
C ASP A 201 -12.02 4.98 -26.95
N ALA A 202 -11.16 3.95 -26.97
CA ALA A 202 -11.36 2.76 -27.79
C ALA A 202 -12.44 1.80 -27.26
N VAL A 203 -12.89 1.95 -26.00
CA VAL A 203 -13.95 1.13 -25.43
C VAL A 203 -15.30 1.54 -26.03
N PRO A 204 -16.02 0.61 -26.71
CA PRO A 204 -17.25 0.93 -27.40
C PRO A 204 -18.37 1.32 -26.42
N PHE A 205 -19.43 1.95 -26.94
CA PHE A 205 -20.65 2.21 -26.17
C PHE A 205 -21.60 1.02 -26.17
N VAL A 206 -21.49 0.15 -27.16
CA VAL A 206 -22.27 -1.08 -27.30
C VAL A 206 -21.32 -2.26 -27.50
N ALA A 207 -21.65 -3.40 -26.90
CA ALA A 207 -20.87 -4.63 -27.03
C ALA A 207 -21.78 -5.85 -27.04
N GLU A 208 -21.20 -6.99 -27.43
CA GLU A 208 -21.86 -8.29 -27.20
C GLU A 208 -21.95 -8.53 -25.69
N GLN A 209 -23.16 -8.87 -25.24
CA GLN A 209 -23.44 -9.20 -23.84
C GLN A 209 -24.27 -10.46 -23.76
N VAL A 210 -24.04 -11.21 -22.68
CA VAL A 210 -24.84 -12.39 -22.33
C VAL A 210 -25.47 -12.20 -20.97
N HIS A 211 -26.69 -12.70 -20.77
CA HIS A 211 -27.34 -12.73 -19.48
C HIS A 211 -26.94 -14.03 -18.79
N LEU A 212 -25.98 -13.93 -17.85
CA LEU A 212 -25.21 -15.03 -17.30
C LEU A 212 -25.74 -15.50 -15.96
N PHE A 213 -25.73 -16.81 -15.78
CA PHE A 213 -26.02 -17.50 -14.54
C PHE A 213 -24.84 -18.43 -14.19
N ARG A 214 -24.59 -18.63 -12.89
CA ARG A 214 -23.51 -19.47 -12.39
C ARG A 214 -24.05 -20.46 -11.37
N LEU A 215 -23.58 -21.69 -11.48
CA LEU A 215 -23.71 -22.75 -10.48
C LEU A 215 -22.29 -23.09 -9.99
N VAL A 216 -22.11 -23.22 -8.69
CA VAL A 216 -20.83 -23.60 -8.06
C VAL A 216 -21.01 -24.96 -7.43
N MET A 217 -20.12 -25.90 -7.78
CA MET A 217 -20.09 -27.24 -7.19
C MET A 217 -18.68 -27.60 -6.74
N SER A 218 -18.55 -28.54 -5.80
CA SER A 218 -17.27 -29.15 -5.52
C SER A 218 -16.84 -30.08 -6.66
N THR A 219 -15.53 -30.27 -6.84
CA THR A 219 -14.99 -31.20 -7.86
C THR A 219 -15.38 -32.67 -7.63
N SER A 220 -15.86 -33.02 -6.43
CA SER A 220 -16.37 -34.33 -6.05
C SER A 220 -17.91 -34.42 -6.07
N GLY A 221 -18.58 -33.38 -6.59
CA GLY A 221 -20.05 -33.33 -6.64
C GLY A 221 -20.67 -34.27 -7.63
N GLU A 222 -21.99 -34.41 -7.56
CA GLU A 222 -22.80 -35.31 -8.39
C GLU A 222 -23.09 -34.66 -9.76
N ILE A 223 -22.03 -34.39 -10.54
CA ILE A 223 -22.11 -33.67 -11.82
C ILE A 223 -23.04 -34.38 -12.83
N ASP A 224 -22.95 -35.73 -12.95
CA ASP A 224 -23.78 -36.50 -13.88
C ASP A 224 -25.27 -36.40 -13.53
N ILE A 225 -25.60 -36.43 -12.23
CA ILE A 225 -26.98 -36.28 -11.75
C ILE A 225 -27.48 -34.85 -12.02
N MET A 226 -26.66 -33.86 -11.78
CA MET A 226 -26.97 -32.47 -12.07
C MET A 226 -27.26 -32.27 -13.56
N ASN A 227 -26.40 -32.77 -14.45
CA ASN A 227 -26.59 -32.68 -15.91
C ASN A 227 -27.90 -33.34 -16.36
N ILE A 228 -28.19 -34.57 -15.88
CA ILE A 228 -29.44 -35.26 -16.21
C ILE A 228 -30.67 -34.45 -15.77
N LYS A 229 -30.64 -33.90 -14.57
CA LYS A 229 -31.75 -33.07 -14.07
C LYS A 229 -31.86 -31.73 -14.84
N PHE A 230 -30.74 -31.13 -15.24
CA PHE A 230 -30.77 -29.95 -16.07
C PHE A 230 -31.39 -30.24 -17.44
N ASP A 231 -30.98 -31.33 -18.10
CA ASP A 231 -31.54 -31.75 -19.40
C ASP A 231 -33.06 -32.00 -19.33
N ASP A 232 -33.53 -32.54 -18.21
CA ASP A 232 -34.97 -32.73 -17.99
C ASP A 232 -35.70 -31.41 -17.72
N ALA A 233 -35.09 -30.51 -16.91
CA ALA A 233 -35.68 -29.21 -16.56
C ALA A 233 -35.75 -28.23 -17.75
N ILE A 234 -34.75 -28.28 -18.64
CA ILE A 234 -34.69 -27.41 -19.82
C ILE A 234 -35.57 -27.90 -20.97
N ARG A 235 -36.05 -29.14 -20.88
CA ARG A 235 -36.84 -29.75 -21.95
C ARG A 235 -38.15 -28.98 -22.21
N GLY A 236 -38.25 -28.39 -23.39
CA GLY A 236 -39.40 -27.60 -23.81
C GLY A 236 -39.31 -26.10 -23.44
N ALA A 237 -38.27 -25.67 -22.74
CA ALA A 237 -37.96 -24.26 -22.57
C ALA A 237 -37.51 -23.66 -23.92
N ASN A 238 -37.98 -22.47 -24.24
CA ASN A 238 -37.71 -21.82 -25.54
C ASN A 238 -37.64 -20.29 -25.48
N ASP A 239 -37.61 -19.74 -24.30
CA ASP A 239 -37.48 -18.30 -24.03
C ASP A 239 -36.64 -18.03 -22.79
N PRO A 240 -36.09 -16.79 -22.62
CA PRO A 240 -35.21 -16.46 -21.51
C PRO A 240 -35.78 -16.78 -20.13
N SER A 241 -37.08 -16.57 -19.92
CA SER A 241 -37.74 -16.80 -18.62
C SER A 241 -37.83 -18.28 -18.30
N SER A 242 -38.11 -19.14 -19.29
CA SER A 242 -38.17 -20.58 -19.12
C SER A 242 -36.79 -21.21 -18.87
N TYR A 243 -35.73 -20.68 -19.53
CA TYR A 243 -34.35 -21.08 -19.26
C TYR A 243 -33.93 -20.71 -17.82
N GLN A 244 -34.25 -19.51 -17.38
CA GLN A 244 -33.96 -19.04 -16.01
C GLN A 244 -34.70 -19.94 -14.99
N ALA A 245 -35.97 -20.23 -15.20
CA ALA A 245 -36.74 -21.03 -14.29
C ALA A 245 -36.17 -22.46 -14.16
N ALA A 246 -35.80 -23.08 -15.29
CA ALA A 246 -35.16 -24.38 -15.30
C ALA A 246 -33.82 -24.40 -14.53
N TYR A 247 -32.97 -23.39 -14.77
CA TYR A 247 -31.67 -23.30 -14.12
C TYR A 247 -31.78 -22.95 -12.63
N PHE A 248 -32.78 -22.18 -12.24
CA PHE A 248 -33.07 -21.84 -10.84
C PHE A 248 -33.24 -23.07 -9.96
N GLU A 249 -34.03 -24.06 -10.43
CA GLU A 249 -34.24 -25.30 -9.69
C GLU A 249 -32.94 -26.11 -9.52
N ILE A 250 -32.08 -26.13 -10.54
CA ILE A 250 -30.78 -26.80 -10.49
C ILE A 250 -29.82 -26.10 -9.53
N VAL A 251 -29.73 -24.76 -9.59
CA VAL A 251 -28.91 -23.98 -8.66
C VAL A 251 -29.34 -24.17 -7.21
N ARG A 252 -30.65 -24.21 -6.97
CA ARG A 252 -31.21 -24.38 -5.62
C ARG A 252 -30.91 -25.76 -5.03
N GLU A 253 -30.79 -26.79 -5.87
CA GLU A 253 -30.53 -28.17 -5.43
C GLU A 253 -29.02 -28.45 -5.31
N PHE A 254 -28.18 -27.95 -6.23
CA PHE A 254 -26.80 -28.41 -6.38
C PHE A 254 -25.75 -27.32 -6.05
N SER A 255 -26.12 -26.05 -6.01
CA SER A 255 -25.12 -25.00 -5.87
C SER A 255 -24.61 -24.85 -4.45
N GLU A 256 -23.28 -24.81 -4.31
CA GLU A 256 -22.53 -24.52 -3.08
C GLU A 256 -22.08 -23.03 -3.03
N ASP A 257 -22.70 -22.17 -3.86
CA ASP A 257 -22.42 -20.72 -3.86
C ASP A 257 -22.99 -20.04 -2.59
N LEU A 258 -22.69 -18.73 -2.44
CA LEU A 258 -23.23 -17.93 -1.34
C LEU A 258 -24.76 -18.03 -1.30
N PRO A 259 -25.37 -18.14 -0.11
CA PRO A 259 -26.84 -18.29 0.02
C PRO A 259 -27.65 -17.22 -0.71
N GLU A 260 -27.10 -16.01 -0.85
CA GLU A 260 -27.74 -14.91 -1.59
C GLU A 260 -27.80 -15.23 -3.09
N THR A 261 -26.67 -15.65 -3.67
CA THR A 261 -26.58 -16.05 -5.09
C THR A 261 -27.50 -17.23 -5.39
N VAL A 262 -27.53 -18.22 -4.51
CA VAL A 262 -28.44 -19.39 -4.63
C VAL A 262 -29.91 -18.94 -4.61
N ARG A 263 -30.28 -18.02 -3.72
CA ARG A 263 -31.65 -17.47 -3.66
C ARG A 263 -32.06 -16.71 -4.92
N GLN A 264 -31.08 -16.13 -5.62
CA GLN A 264 -31.27 -15.44 -6.91
C GLN A 264 -31.14 -16.40 -8.11
N GLY A 265 -31.05 -17.73 -7.88
CA GLY A 265 -30.95 -18.70 -8.95
C GLY A 265 -29.61 -18.71 -9.69
N GLY A 266 -28.56 -18.22 -9.03
CA GLY A 266 -27.24 -18.12 -9.64
C GLY A 266 -27.07 -16.95 -10.61
N GLU A 267 -28.00 -16.00 -10.64
CA GLU A 267 -27.97 -14.88 -11.56
C GLU A 267 -26.75 -13.97 -11.28
N ILE A 268 -25.95 -13.77 -12.33
CA ILE A 268 -24.83 -12.81 -12.35
C ILE A 268 -25.26 -11.51 -13.05
N GLY A 269 -26.22 -11.62 -13.99
CA GLY A 269 -26.72 -10.52 -14.77
C GLY A 269 -26.06 -10.39 -16.15
N TRP A 270 -26.20 -9.23 -16.77
CA TRP A 270 -25.63 -8.96 -18.09
C TRP A 270 -24.13 -8.74 -18.03
N ILE A 271 -23.37 -9.61 -18.69
CA ILE A 271 -21.92 -9.57 -18.77
C ILE A 271 -21.51 -9.21 -20.20
N ALA A 272 -20.74 -8.14 -20.32
CA ALA A 272 -20.16 -7.73 -21.60
C ALA A 272 -18.83 -8.47 -21.84
N ARG A 273 -18.49 -8.67 -23.13
CA ARG A 273 -17.19 -9.22 -23.52
C ARG A 273 -16.06 -8.32 -23.00
N GLY A 274 -15.03 -8.91 -22.40
CA GLY A 274 -13.91 -8.24 -21.76
C GLY A 274 -14.07 -8.00 -20.25
N VAL A 275 -15.27 -8.26 -19.67
CA VAL A 275 -15.51 -8.07 -18.22
C VAL A 275 -14.91 -9.19 -17.38
N ILE A 276 -15.00 -10.44 -17.82
CA ILE A 276 -14.49 -11.62 -17.11
C ILE A 276 -13.64 -12.47 -18.07
N PRO A 277 -12.49 -11.96 -18.54
CA PRO A 277 -11.72 -12.61 -19.62
C PRO A 277 -11.29 -14.05 -19.30
N ASP A 278 -11.04 -14.38 -18.03
CA ASP A 278 -10.57 -15.69 -17.60
C ASP A 278 -11.62 -16.79 -17.82
N TYR A 279 -12.90 -16.44 -17.92
CA TYR A 279 -14.02 -17.37 -18.07
C TYR A 279 -14.82 -17.18 -19.36
N GLU A 280 -14.56 -16.17 -20.16
CA GLU A 280 -15.34 -15.83 -21.37
C GLU A 280 -15.42 -16.97 -22.39
N TYR A 281 -14.35 -17.75 -22.52
CA TYR A 281 -14.30 -18.90 -23.40
C TYR A 281 -15.35 -19.98 -23.07
N SER A 282 -15.88 -19.98 -21.85
CA SER A 282 -16.81 -21.01 -21.38
C SER A 282 -18.28 -20.62 -21.53
N PHE A 283 -18.60 -19.36 -21.82
CA PHE A 283 -20.02 -18.95 -21.87
C PHE A 283 -20.39 -18.04 -23.06
N PHE A 284 -19.45 -17.32 -23.70
CA PHE A 284 -19.82 -16.48 -24.84
C PHE A 284 -20.15 -17.27 -26.10
N ASP A 285 -19.72 -18.50 -26.22
CA ASP A 285 -20.02 -19.39 -27.37
C ASP A 285 -21.27 -20.24 -27.15
N LEU A 286 -21.85 -20.25 -25.93
CA LEU A 286 -23.11 -20.92 -25.63
C LEU A 286 -24.29 -20.31 -26.38
N GLU A 287 -25.28 -21.14 -26.69
CA GLU A 287 -26.61 -20.69 -27.09
C GLU A 287 -27.49 -20.49 -25.85
N PRO A 288 -28.53 -19.60 -25.92
CA PRO A 288 -29.47 -19.44 -24.81
C PRO A 288 -30.12 -20.79 -24.40
N GLY A 289 -30.07 -21.10 -23.10
CA GLY A 289 -30.52 -22.36 -22.51
C GLY A 289 -29.47 -23.46 -22.48
N GLU A 290 -28.28 -23.23 -23.01
CA GLU A 290 -27.16 -24.19 -22.95
C GLU A 290 -26.34 -23.99 -21.66
N ILE A 291 -25.88 -25.13 -21.07
CA ILE A 291 -24.96 -25.13 -19.91
C ILE A 291 -23.55 -25.45 -20.38
N SER A 292 -22.56 -24.77 -19.78
CA SER A 292 -21.15 -25.00 -20.10
C SER A 292 -20.64 -26.36 -19.61
N ASP A 293 -19.53 -26.81 -20.19
CA ASP A 293 -18.67 -27.80 -19.56
C ASP A 293 -18.20 -27.30 -18.16
N PRO A 294 -17.75 -28.24 -17.28
CA PRO A 294 -17.19 -27.87 -15.97
C PRO A 294 -15.98 -26.95 -16.12
N VAL A 295 -16.03 -25.78 -15.51
CA VAL A 295 -14.98 -24.77 -15.56
C VAL A 295 -14.28 -24.67 -14.21
N PRO A 296 -12.98 -24.97 -14.10
CA PRO A 296 -12.26 -24.87 -12.84
C PRO A 296 -12.29 -23.44 -12.27
N ASN A 297 -12.55 -23.31 -10.96
CA ASN A 297 -12.36 -22.05 -10.27
C ASN A 297 -10.87 -21.76 -10.13
N VAL A 298 -10.37 -20.63 -10.68
CA VAL A 298 -8.95 -20.25 -10.64
C VAL A 298 -8.45 -19.97 -9.23
N ASP A 299 -9.34 -19.52 -8.32
CA ASP A 299 -9.02 -19.17 -6.95
C ASP A 299 -9.19 -20.35 -5.96
N ASN A 300 -10.03 -21.33 -6.31
CA ASN A 300 -10.31 -22.48 -5.47
C ASN A 300 -10.37 -23.78 -6.28
N LYS A 301 -9.27 -24.51 -6.30
CA LYS A 301 -9.12 -25.75 -7.07
C LYS A 301 -10.11 -26.88 -6.70
N ASN A 302 -10.78 -26.77 -5.56
CA ASN A 302 -11.79 -27.75 -5.12
C ASN A 302 -13.20 -27.41 -5.63
N GLN A 303 -13.36 -26.30 -6.33
CA GLN A 303 -14.62 -25.84 -6.89
C GLN A 303 -14.57 -25.79 -8.42
N ILE A 304 -15.72 -26.03 -9.01
CA ILE A 304 -15.99 -25.88 -10.44
C ILE A 304 -17.22 -25.02 -10.64
N TYR A 305 -17.23 -24.30 -11.73
CA TYR A 305 -18.36 -23.51 -12.18
C TYR A 305 -19.06 -24.18 -13.35
N PHE A 306 -20.36 -24.03 -13.41
CA PHE A 306 -21.16 -24.26 -14.59
C PHE A 306 -21.88 -22.97 -14.93
N PHE A 307 -21.77 -22.54 -16.16
CA PHE A 307 -22.42 -21.34 -16.65
C PHE A 307 -23.58 -21.68 -17.57
N MET A 308 -24.64 -20.89 -17.49
CA MET A 308 -25.77 -20.92 -18.42
C MET A 308 -26.05 -19.49 -18.87
N ILE A 309 -26.41 -19.29 -20.10
CA ILE A 309 -26.91 -18.02 -20.59
C ILE A 309 -28.39 -18.11 -20.91
N SER A 310 -29.17 -17.14 -20.44
CA SER A 310 -30.61 -17.09 -20.78
C SER A 310 -30.90 -16.24 -22.01
N ASP A 311 -30.05 -15.28 -22.32
CA ASP A 311 -30.17 -14.37 -23.47
C ASP A 311 -28.79 -13.92 -23.93
N LYS A 312 -28.69 -13.55 -25.23
CA LYS A 312 -27.47 -13.09 -25.89
C LYS A 312 -27.77 -11.96 -26.86
N GLN A 313 -27.11 -10.82 -26.66
CA GLN A 313 -27.30 -9.63 -27.50
C GLN A 313 -25.96 -9.15 -28.05
N LYS A 314 -25.85 -9.15 -29.40
CA LYS A 314 -24.61 -8.74 -30.09
C LYS A 314 -24.28 -7.25 -29.97
N GLY A 315 -25.29 -6.40 -29.73
CA GLY A 315 -25.14 -4.95 -29.68
C GLY A 315 -26.01 -4.34 -28.58
N LYS A 316 -25.71 -4.68 -27.32
CA LYS A 316 -26.36 -4.09 -26.15
C LYS A 316 -25.55 -2.93 -25.62
N GLU A 317 -26.21 -1.83 -25.24
CA GLU A 317 -25.56 -0.67 -24.63
C GLU A 317 -24.88 -1.07 -23.32
N LEU A 318 -23.63 -0.62 -23.16
CA LEU A 318 -22.88 -0.82 -21.92
C LEU A 318 -23.34 0.17 -20.85
N SER A 319 -23.63 -0.31 -19.66
CA SER A 319 -23.86 0.58 -18.53
C SER A 319 -22.61 1.44 -18.24
N PRO A 320 -22.75 2.64 -17.67
CA PRO A 320 -21.61 3.49 -17.33
C PRO A 320 -20.58 2.77 -16.46
N SER A 321 -21.02 1.95 -15.49
CA SER A 321 -20.14 1.19 -14.59
C SER A 321 -19.34 0.12 -15.33
N VAL A 322 -19.97 -0.65 -16.21
CA VAL A 322 -19.31 -1.67 -17.03
C VAL A 322 -18.31 -1.02 -17.99
N ARG A 323 -18.70 0.10 -18.61
CA ARG A 323 -17.80 0.84 -19.50
C ARG A 323 -16.59 1.39 -18.74
N ASP A 324 -16.76 1.85 -17.52
CA ASP A 324 -15.68 2.32 -16.65
C ASP A 324 -14.73 1.17 -16.24
N GLU A 325 -15.27 -0.01 -15.97
CA GLU A 325 -14.48 -1.21 -15.72
C GLU A 325 -13.63 -1.60 -16.94
N LEU A 326 -14.24 -1.60 -18.14
CA LEU A 326 -13.51 -1.88 -19.38
C LEU A 326 -12.42 -0.84 -19.67
N LYS A 327 -12.64 0.43 -19.34
CA LYS A 327 -11.60 1.47 -19.43
C LYS A 327 -10.44 1.22 -18.44
N ASN A 328 -10.74 0.75 -17.25
CA ASN A 328 -9.69 0.36 -16.29
C ASN A 328 -8.87 -0.82 -16.80
N LYS A 329 -9.53 -1.83 -17.37
CA LYS A 329 -8.84 -2.97 -18.00
C LYS A 329 -8.00 -2.54 -19.19
N ALA A 330 -8.50 -1.68 -20.06
CA ALA A 330 -7.74 -1.11 -21.16
C ALA A 330 -6.48 -0.37 -20.68
N LEU A 331 -6.58 0.37 -19.56
CA LEU A 331 -5.42 1.00 -18.95
C LEU A 331 -4.40 -0.04 -18.45
N VAL A 332 -4.85 -1.09 -17.75
CA VAL A 332 -3.96 -2.16 -17.25
C VAL A 332 -3.25 -2.85 -18.41
N GLU A 333 -3.97 -3.21 -19.47
CA GLU A 333 -3.38 -3.81 -20.67
C GLU A 333 -2.36 -2.89 -21.33
N TRP A 334 -2.69 -1.60 -21.45
CA TRP A 334 -1.79 -0.60 -21.99
C TRP A 334 -0.52 -0.47 -21.13
N VAL A 335 -0.63 -0.41 -19.80
CA VAL A 335 0.51 -0.37 -18.88
C VAL A 335 1.37 -1.62 -19.03
N ASN A 336 0.77 -2.81 -19.12
CA ASN A 336 1.49 -4.07 -19.32
C ASN A 336 2.26 -4.09 -20.65
N LYS A 337 1.69 -3.47 -21.69
CA LYS A 337 2.37 -3.29 -22.96
C LYS A 337 3.55 -2.31 -22.85
N GLN A 338 3.34 -1.16 -22.19
CA GLN A 338 4.40 -0.17 -21.97
C GLN A 338 5.52 -0.71 -21.08
N ARG A 339 5.19 -1.54 -20.09
CA ARG A 339 6.18 -2.16 -19.18
C ARG A 339 7.28 -2.89 -19.93
N LYS A 340 6.98 -3.48 -21.10
CA LYS A 340 7.98 -4.18 -21.92
C LYS A 340 9.05 -3.25 -22.51
N ALA A 341 8.77 -1.95 -22.61
CA ALA A 341 9.67 -0.93 -23.10
C ALA A 341 10.48 -0.23 -22.00
N HIS A 342 10.22 -0.55 -20.73
CA HIS A 342 10.89 0.03 -19.57
C HIS A 342 11.76 -1.00 -18.86
N ASP A 343 12.90 -0.58 -18.33
CA ASP A 343 13.70 -1.40 -17.40
C ASP A 343 13.06 -1.34 -16.02
N VAL A 344 12.27 -2.35 -15.69
CA VAL A 344 11.52 -2.44 -14.44
C VAL A 344 12.17 -3.48 -13.53
N TYR A 345 12.69 -3.01 -12.40
CA TYR A 345 13.09 -3.84 -11.28
C TYR A 345 12.10 -3.63 -10.13
N ALA A 346 11.47 -4.68 -9.68
CA ALA A 346 10.59 -4.65 -8.52
C ALA A 346 10.81 -5.93 -7.71
N VAL A 347 11.21 -5.77 -6.46
CA VAL A 347 11.36 -6.87 -5.50
C VAL A 347 10.39 -6.63 -4.35
N PHE A 348 9.56 -7.63 -4.12
CA PHE A 348 8.68 -7.65 -2.98
C PHE A 348 8.71 -9.07 -2.39
N ASN A 349 9.28 -9.16 -1.21
CA ASN A 349 9.38 -10.40 -0.45
C ASN A 349 8.80 -10.19 0.97
N SER A 350 8.74 -11.26 1.75
CA SER A 350 8.25 -11.22 3.13
C SER A 350 9.01 -10.21 3.99
N ASP A 351 10.34 -10.11 3.84
CA ASP A 351 11.17 -9.23 4.66
C ASP A 351 10.83 -7.74 4.42
N ILE A 352 10.58 -7.37 3.15
CA ILE A 352 10.16 -6.01 2.78
C ILE A 352 8.75 -5.74 3.31
N TYR A 353 7.83 -6.71 3.11
CA TYR A 353 6.45 -6.59 3.59
C TYR A 353 6.41 -6.42 5.11
N ASP A 354 7.05 -7.32 5.85
CA ASP A 354 7.05 -7.33 7.31
C ASP A 354 7.67 -6.04 7.86
N TRP A 355 8.76 -5.57 7.25
CA TRP A 355 9.38 -4.32 7.65
C TRP A 355 8.45 -3.11 7.44
N ILE A 356 7.79 -3.00 6.27
CA ILE A 356 6.85 -1.93 5.99
C ILE A 356 5.66 -2.01 6.95
N PHE A 357 5.12 -3.20 7.17
CA PHE A 357 3.98 -3.43 8.07
C PHE A 357 4.30 -3.03 9.52
N GLU A 358 5.49 -3.38 10.02
CA GLU A 358 5.93 -2.95 11.35
C GLU A 358 6.11 -1.41 11.43
N GLN A 359 6.63 -0.77 10.37
CA GLN A 359 6.73 0.70 10.33
C GLN A 359 5.34 1.36 10.33
N MET A 360 4.34 0.73 9.72
CA MET A 360 2.96 1.22 9.75
C MET A 360 2.35 1.11 11.14
N LYS A 361 2.57 0.01 11.86
CA LYS A 361 2.09 -0.16 13.25
C LYS A 361 2.67 0.88 14.20
N ILE A 362 3.95 1.21 14.07
CA ILE A 362 4.61 2.23 14.90
C ILE A 362 4.04 3.64 14.64
N SER A 363 3.46 3.85 13.46
CA SER A 363 2.93 5.16 13.04
C SER A 363 1.47 5.37 13.41
N ILE A 364 0.78 4.33 13.82
CA ILE A 364 -0.58 4.42 14.36
C ILE A 364 -0.42 4.85 15.82
N ASP A 365 -0.28 6.15 16.07
CA ASP A 365 -0.81 6.72 17.30
C ASP A 365 -2.30 6.39 17.26
N THR A 366 -2.71 5.37 18.00
CA THR A 366 -4.12 5.10 18.23
C THR A 366 -4.65 6.37 18.87
N PRO A 367 -5.51 7.17 18.20
CA PRO A 367 -6.15 8.27 18.90
C PRO A 367 -6.90 7.58 20.06
N GLU A 368 -6.61 7.95 21.29
CA GLU A 368 -7.48 7.59 22.41
C GLU A 368 -8.89 7.95 21.95
N PRO A 369 -9.85 7.01 22.01
CA PRO A 369 -11.22 7.30 21.63
C PRO A 369 -11.63 8.52 22.42
N THR A 370 -11.89 9.62 21.72
CA THR A 370 -12.40 10.85 22.33
C THR A 370 -13.65 10.41 23.08
N PRO A 371 -13.70 10.55 24.41
CA PRO A 371 -14.85 10.08 25.17
C PRO A 371 -16.08 10.75 24.59
N ASP A 372 -17.03 9.94 24.13
CA ASP A 372 -18.29 10.38 23.55
C ASP A 372 -18.92 11.40 24.54
N PRO A 373 -19.07 12.68 24.15
CA PRO A 373 -19.61 13.70 25.04
C PRO A 373 -21.01 13.33 25.54
N PHE A 374 -21.73 12.42 24.87
CA PHE A 374 -23.02 11.90 25.32
C PHE A 374 -22.90 10.81 26.41
N GLN A 375 -21.78 10.07 26.48
CA GLN A 375 -21.55 9.11 27.57
C GLN A 375 -21.24 9.80 28.91
N GLN A 376 -20.65 10.98 28.88
CA GLN A 376 -20.42 11.79 30.08
C GLN A 376 -21.73 12.33 30.67
N ILE A 377 -22.78 12.52 29.87
CA ILE A 377 -24.08 13.01 30.31
C ILE A 377 -24.94 11.87 30.87
N LEU A 378 -24.78 10.64 30.37
CA LEU A 378 -25.59 9.47 30.80
C LEU A 378 -24.99 8.71 32.00
N GLY A 379 -23.73 8.95 32.37
CA GLY A 379 -23.06 8.34 33.52
C GLY A 379 -23.22 9.10 34.85
N GLY A 380 -24.02 10.15 34.89
CA GLY A 380 -24.23 11.03 36.04
C GLY A 380 -25.62 10.94 36.68
N PHE A 381 -26.32 9.79 36.56
CA PHE A 381 -27.55 9.50 37.29
C PHE A 381 -27.46 8.17 38.00
#